data_1135ce8468ac2c6b6acb890dfd4f8109
#
_entry.id   1135ce8468ac2c6b6acb890dfd4f8109
#
_cell.length_a   1.000
_cell.length_b   1.000
_cell.length_c   1.000
_cell.angle_alpha   90.00
_cell.angle_beta   90.00
_cell.angle_gamma   90.00
#
_symmetry.space_group_name_H-M   'P 1'
#
loop_
_entity.id
_entity.type
_entity.pdbx_description
1 polymer ?
#
loop_
_entity_poly.entity_id
_entity_poly.type
_entity_poly.pdbx_seq_one_letter_code
_entity_poly.pdbx_strand_id
1 'polypeptide(L)'
;WWPLNILFTLLVATAIVYLLSAQASSHWQMPIRLTGALFFIVTGGLVDYLWVGPALVVVIWRLFADVRPKERTMLNIALIVLTILLCLLNDSLAALFAVPVILLCIQLCQNIDLPRMKWFFYWFYPGHLLALLLLRG
;
A
#
# COMPACT_ATOMS: atom_id res chain seq x y z
N TRP A 1 -1.38 14.77 -18.07
CA TRP A 1 0.03 14.91 -17.77
C TRP A 1 0.41 14.15 -16.51
N TRP A 2 0.60 12.84 -16.59
CA TRP A 2 1.29 12.19 -15.54
C TRP A 2 0.57 12.18 -14.16
N PRO A 3 -0.10 11.12 -13.87
CA PRO A 3 0.46 10.30 -12.84
C PRO A 3 0.66 8.89 -13.36
N LEU A 4 1.80 8.31 -13.00
CA LEU A 4 1.99 6.88 -13.13
C LEU A 4 0.89 6.21 -12.32
N ASN A 5 0.03 5.48 -13.02
CA ASN A 5 -1.12 4.73 -12.57
C ASN A 5 -0.91 4.12 -11.16
N ILE A 6 -1.98 4.01 -10.40
CA ILE A 6 -2.02 3.36 -9.06
C ILE A 6 -1.26 2.02 -9.01
N LEU A 7 -1.20 1.28 -10.11
CA LEU A 7 -0.39 0.06 -10.22
C LEU A 7 1.10 0.33 -10.05
N PHE A 8 1.59 1.46 -10.53
CA PHE A 8 2.97 1.85 -10.34
C PHE A 8 3.25 2.25 -8.89
N THR A 9 2.29 2.94 -8.25
CA THR A 9 2.35 3.24 -6.82
C THR A 9 2.45 1.95 -5.99
N LEU A 10 1.64 0.95 -6.32
CA LEU A 10 1.67 -0.35 -5.65
C LEU A 10 2.97 -1.11 -5.92
N LEU A 11 3.50 -1.05 -7.15
CA LEU A 11 4.79 -1.66 -7.50
C LEU A 11 5.93 -1.04 -6.68
N VAL A 12 6.00 0.28 -6.65
CA VAL A 12 6.99 1.04 -5.86
C VAL A 12 6.87 0.69 -4.38
N ALA A 13 5.66 0.73 -3.82
CA ALA A 13 5.43 0.39 -2.43
C ALA A 13 5.84 -1.05 -2.10
N THR A 14 5.55 -2.01 -2.98
CA THR A 14 5.95 -3.41 -2.82
C THR A 14 7.47 -3.57 -2.89
N ALA A 15 8.14 -2.86 -3.80
CA ALA A 15 9.61 -2.86 -3.89
C ALA A 15 10.25 -2.29 -2.61
N ILE A 16 9.70 -1.21 -2.06
CA ILE A 16 10.16 -0.62 -0.79
C ILE A 16 9.99 -1.62 0.35
N VAL A 17 8.81 -2.22 0.48
CA VAL A 17 8.54 -3.24 1.51
C VAL A 17 9.49 -4.41 1.37
N TYR A 18 9.73 -4.89 0.14
CA TYR A 18 10.69 -5.96 -0.13
C TYR A 18 12.11 -5.60 0.35
N LEU A 19 12.59 -4.40 0.01
CA LEU A 19 13.91 -3.92 0.45
C LEU A 19 14.00 -3.78 1.98
N LEU A 20 12.94 -3.28 2.63
CA LEU A 20 12.89 -3.12 4.08
C LEU A 20 12.78 -4.46 4.83
N SER A 21 12.14 -5.46 4.22
CA SER A 21 11.96 -6.80 4.79
C SER A 21 13.12 -7.76 4.48
N ALA A 22 14.03 -7.39 3.58
CA ALA A 22 15.14 -8.24 3.16
C ALA A 22 16.01 -8.62 4.36
N GLN A 23 16.09 -9.92 4.63
CA GLN A 23 16.99 -10.51 5.62
C GLN A 23 18.36 -10.74 4.95
N ALA A 24 19.22 -9.76 5.04
CA ALA A 24 20.60 -9.87 4.58
C ALA A 24 21.54 -10.13 5.77
N SER A 25 22.76 -10.59 5.50
CA SER A 25 23.82 -10.62 6.51
C SER A 25 24.01 -9.22 7.13
N SER A 26 24.42 -9.14 8.38
CA SER A 26 24.49 -7.89 9.16
C SER A 26 25.20 -6.74 8.41
N HIS A 27 26.21 -7.07 7.60
CA HIS A 27 26.97 -6.13 6.78
C HIS A 27 26.13 -5.48 5.67
N TRP A 28 25.17 -6.20 5.06
CA TRP A 28 24.35 -5.73 3.95
C TRP A 28 22.99 -5.14 4.37
N GLN A 29 22.59 -5.31 5.62
CA GLN A 29 21.28 -4.80 6.10
C GLN A 29 21.18 -3.28 6.02
N MET A 30 22.23 -2.57 6.44
CA MET A 30 22.24 -1.11 6.43
C MET A 30 22.20 -0.53 5.00
N PRO A 31 23.07 -0.97 4.06
CA PRO A 31 22.98 -0.55 2.67
C PRO A 31 21.61 -0.80 2.03
N ILE A 32 21.01 -1.98 2.25
CA ILE A 32 19.70 -2.31 1.68
C ILE A 32 18.60 -1.39 2.22
N ARG A 33 18.60 -1.11 3.52
CA ARG A 33 17.62 -0.18 4.12
C ARG A 33 17.79 1.25 3.62
N LEU A 34 19.02 1.71 3.46
CA LEU A 34 19.34 3.01 2.87
C LEU A 34 18.86 3.08 1.41
N THR A 35 19.09 2.02 0.63
CA THR A 35 18.58 1.92 -0.74
C THR A 35 17.06 2.01 -0.77
N GLY A 36 16.36 1.31 0.13
CA GLY A 36 14.90 1.40 0.26
C GLY A 36 14.42 2.81 0.60
N ALA A 37 15.11 3.49 1.51
CA ALA A 37 14.78 4.87 1.88
C ALA A 37 15.03 5.86 0.73
N LEU A 38 16.16 5.74 0.03
CA LEU A 38 16.47 6.56 -1.16
C LEU A 38 15.45 6.30 -2.27
N PHE A 39 15.11 5.04 -2.50
CA PHE A 39 14.11 4.66 -3.48
C PHE A 39 12.74 5.28 -3.14
N PHE A 40 12.33 5.25 -1.87
CA PHE A 40 11.12 5.94 -1.40
C PHE A 40 11.16 7.44 -1.70
N ILE A 41 12.26 8.13 -1.38
CA ILE A 41 12.40 9.57 -1.59
C ILE A 41 12.31 9.92 -3.08
N VAL A 42 13.03 9.19 -3.93
CA VAL A 42 13.10 9.49 -5.38
C VAL A 42 11.79 9.13 -6.08
N THR A 43 11.20 7.97 -5.79
CA THR A 43 10.02 7.49 -6.51
C THR A 43 8.71 8.03 -5.95
N GLY A 44 8.69 8.46 -4.69
CA GLY A 44 7.48 8.99 -4.06
C GLY A 44 6.92 10.23 -4.74
N GLY A 45 7.76 11.04 -5.38
CA GLY A 45 7.33 12.20 -6.16
C GLY A 45 6.81 11.87 -7.56
N LEU A 46 7.01 10.63 -8.04
CA LEU A 46 6.66 10.19 -9.40
C LEU A 46 5.38 9.35 -9.45
N VAL A 47 4.85 8.96 -8.30
CA VAL A 47 3.67 8.09 -8.20
C VAL A 47 2.41 8.87 -7.85
N ASP A 48 1.26 8.27 -8.14
CA ASP A 48 -0.03 8.77 -7.68
C ASP A 48 -0.05 8.85 -6.15
N TYR A 49 -0.67 9.88 -5.64
CA TYR A 49 -0.74 10.17 -4.20
C TYR A 49 0.62 10.48 -3.57
N LEU A 50 1.64 10.79 -4.38
CA LEU A 50 2.97 11.20 -3.93
C LEU A 50 3.54 10.20 -2.90
N TRP A 51 4.29 10.70 -1.92
CA TRP A 51 4.86 9.88 -0.83
C TRP A 51 3.80 9.26 0.09
N VAL A 52 2.57 9.81 0.12
CA VAL A 52 1.49 9.34 1.01
C VAL A 52 1.06 7.92 0.65
N GLY A 53 0.92 7.61 -0.65
CA GLY A 53 0.56 6.27 -1.11
C GLY A 53 1.54 5.18 -0.65
N PRO A 54 2.82 5.26 -1.04
CA PRO A 54 3.83 4.29 -0.60
C PRO A 54 4.01 4.24 0.93
N ALA A 55 3.95 5.40 1.63
CA ALA A 55 4.06 5.45 3.09
C ALA A 55 2.92 4.68 3.76
N LEU A 56 1.69 4.82 3.26
CA LEU A 56 0.52 4.12 3.78
C LEU A 56 0.71 2.59 3.69
N VAL A 57 1.20 2.09 2.56
CA VAL A 57 1.47 0.66 2.38
C VAL A 57 2.54 0.17 3.35
N VAL A 58 3.62 0.94 3.54
CA VAL A 58 4.71 0.60 4.49
C VAL A 58 4.18 0.57 5.92
N VAL A 59 3.36 1.54 6.32
CA VAL A 59 2.75 1.59 7.67
C VAL A 59 1.83 0.40 7.88
N ILE A 60 0.96 0.09 6.92
CA ILE A 60 0.06 -1.06 6.99
C ILE A 60 0.87 -2.36 7.09
N TRP A 61 1.86 -2.55 6.20
CA TRP A 61 2.73 -3.73 6.27
C TRP A 61 3.39 -3.86 7.65
N ARG A 62 3.89 -2.76 8.22
CA ARG A 62 4.55 -2.78 9.53
C ARG A 62 3.57 -3.11 10.67
N LEU A 63 2.31 -2.67 10.58
CA LEU A 63 1.27 -2.98 11.58
C LEU A 63 0.94 -4.48 11.67
N PHE A 64 1.09 -5.22 10.55
CA PHE A 64 0.90 -6.68 10.52
C PHE A 64 2.15 -7.46 10.97
N ALA A 65 3.29 -6.81 11.14
CA ALA A 65 4.47 -7.41 11.73
C ALA A 65 4.33 -7.46 13.26
N ASP A 66 5.16 -8.30 13.90
CA ASP A 66 5.26 -8.31 15.35
C ASP A 66 6.00 -7.04 15.83
N VAL A 67 5.25 -6.11 16.36
CA VAL A 67 5.75 -4.80 16.79
C VAL A 67 5.46 -4.54 18.27
N ARG A 68 6.35 -3.79 18.91
CA ARG A 68 6.19 -3.40 20.32
C ARG A 68 4.94 -2.50 20.48
N PRO A 69 4.28 -2.50 21.65
CA PRO A 69 3.08 -1.71 21.89
C PRO A 69 3.23 -0.21 21.58
N LYS A 70 4.37 0.38 21.97
CA LYS A 70 4.67 1.80 21.68
C LYS A 70 4.78 2.08 20.18
N GLU A 71 5.44 1.19 19.44
CA GLU A 71 5.58 1.28 17.98
C GLU A 71 4.22 1.15 17.31
N ARG A 72 3.37 0.22 17.77
CA ARG A 72 2.00 0.03 17.26
C ARG A 72 1.16 1.30 17.42
N THR A 73 1.26 1.99 18.57
CA THR A 73 0.56 3.26 18.77
C THR A 73 1.03 4.33 17.78
N MET A 74 2.34 4.47 17.58
CA MET A 74 2.89 5.40 16.60
C MET A 74 2.44 5.08 15.16
N LEU A 75 2.42 3.80 14.79
CA LEU A 75 1.96 3.36 13.47
C LEU A 75 0.46 3.63 13.26
N ASN A 76 -0.36 3.44 14.30
CA ASN A 76 -1.79 3.78 14.23
C ASN A 76 -2.01 5.29 14.04
N ILE A 77 -1.24 6.13 14.76
CA ILE A 77 -1.28 7.58 14.55
C ILE A 77 -0.84 7.94 13.13
N ALA A 78 0.26 7.35 12.66
CA ALA A 78 0.75 7.56 11.30
C ALA A 78 -0.30 7.12 10.25
N LEU A 79 -0.99 6.01 10.46
CA LEU A 79 -2.07 5.54 9.58
C LEU A 79 -3.19 6.58 9.49
N ILE A 80 -3.63 7.13 10.63
CA ILE A 80 -4.69 8.16 10.67
C ILE A 80 -4.23 9.41 9.92
N VAL A 81 -3.03 9.90 10.21
CA VAL A 81 -2.47 11.11 9.57
C VAL A 81 -2.35 10.91 8.06
N LEU A 82 -1.78 9.79 7.61
CA LEU A 82 -1.64 9.49 6.18
C LEU A 82 -2.99 9.34 5.48
N THR A 83 -4.00 8.77 6.16
CA THR A 83 -5.36 8.67 5.60
C THR A 83 -5.99 10.06 5.45
N ILE A 84 -5.81 10.95 6.41
CA ILE A 84 -6.27 12.34 6.31
C ILE A 84 -5.56 13.06 5.16
N LEU A 85 -4.25 12.91 5.04
CA LEU A 85 -3.48 13.48 3.92
C LEU A 85 -3.95 12.93 2.57
N LEU A 86 -4.26 11.65 2.50
CA LEU A 86 -4.81 11.04 1.28
C LEU A 86 -6.17 11.62 0.92
N CYS A 87 -7.04 11.89 1.91
CA CYS A 87 -8.32 12.57 1.68
C CYS A 87 -8.13 13.98 1.13
N LEU A 88 -7.15 14.73 1.66
CA LEU A 88 -6.84 16.08 1.20
C LEU A 88 -6.27 16.07 -0.23
N LEU A 89 -5.40 15.11 -0.56
CA LEU A 89 -4.83 14.98 -1.91
C LEU A 89 -5.88 14.55 -2.94
N ASN A 90 -6.86 13.77 -2.53
CA ASN A 90 -7.90 13.24 -3.43
C ASN A 90 -9.16 14.11 -3.47
N ASP A 91 -9.18 15.18 -2.69
CA ASP A 91 -10.32 16.08 -2.52
C ASP A 91 -11.63 15.31 -2.23
N SER A 92 -11.52 14.19 -1.51
CA SER A 92 -12.60 13.25 -1.24
C SER A 92 -12.44 12.57 0.12
N LEU A 93 -13.54 12.54 0.89
CA LEU A 93 -13.59 11.80 2.16
C LEU A 93 -13.73 10.28 1.98
N ALA A 94 -13.81 9.79 0.74
CA ALA A 94 -13.98 8.36 0.48
C ALA A 94 -12.86 7.49 1.05
N ALA A 95 -11.62 8.02 1.13
CA ALA A 95 -10.50 7.30 1.72
C ALA A 95 -10.68 7.01 3.23
N LEU A 96 -11.43 7.84 3.96
CA LEU A 96 -11.77 7.57 5.37
C LEU A 96 -12.63 6.32 5.54
N PHE A 97 -13.51 6.05 4.58
CA PHE A 97 -14.35 4.85 4.60
C PHE A 97 -13.59 3.60 4.16
N ALA A 98 -12.53 3.73 3.35
CA ALA A 98 -11.73 2.60 2.89
C ALA A 98 -11.03 1.88 4.06
N VAL A 99 -10.51 2.62 5.04
CA VAL A 99 -9.81 2.02 6.19
C VAL A 99 -10.71 1.11 7.02
N PRO A 100 -11.89 1.55 7.54
CA PRO A 100 -12.77 0.67 8.30
C PRO A 100 -13.30 -0.49 7.45
N VAL A 101 -13.56 -0.29 6.16
CA VAL A 101 -13.97 -1.37 5.25
C VAL A 101 -12.88 -2.42 5.11
N ILE A 102 -11.62 -2.02 4.91
CA ILE A 102 -10.49 -2.94 4.84
C ILE A 102 -10.34 -3.72 6.15
N LEU A 103 -10.40 -3.04 7.30
CA LEU A 103 -10.29 -3.69 8.61
C LEU A 103 -11.44 -4.68 8.83
N LEU A 104 -12.66 -4.33 8.45
CA LEU A 104 -13.82 -5.21 8.51
C LEU A 104 -13.62 -6.44 7.60
N CYS A 105 -13.19 -6.24 6.36
CA CYS A 105 -12.88 -7.33 5.43
C CYS A 105 -11.81 -8.26 5.99
N ILE A 106 -10.74 -7.72 6.58
CA ILE A 106 -9.69 -8.52 7.22
C ILE A 106 -10.29 -9.37 8.35
N GLN A 107 -11.11 -8.78 9.23
CA GLN A 107 -11.76 -9.50 10.34
C GLN A 107 -12.69 -10.61 9.84
N LEU A 108 -13.49 -10.32 8.81
CA LEU A 108 -14.40 -11.31 8.22
C LEU A 108 -13.65 -12.44 7.51
N CYS A 109 -12.51 -12.13 6.88
CA CYS A 109 -11.72 -13.11 6.12
C CYS A 109 -10.71 -13.88 6.98
N GLN A 110 -10.47 -13.51 8.23
CA GLN A 110 -9.51 -14.21 9.11
C GLN A 110 -9.78 -15.71 9.27
N ASN A 111 -11.05 -16.12 9.19
CA ASN A 111 -11.48 -17.51 9.36
C ASN A 111 -11.79 -18.21 8.03
N ILE A 112 -11.54 -17.56 6.91
CA ILE A 112 -11.83 -18.10 5.58
C ILE A 112 -10.50 -18.46 4.92
N ASP A 113 -10.25 -19.75 4.74
CA ASP A 113 -9.16 -20.26 3.91
C ASP A 113 -9.46 -19.94 2.44
N LEU A 114 -9.09 -18.73 2.02
CA LEU A 114 -9.22 -18.32 0.63
C LEU A 114 -8.17 -19.07 -0.21
N PRO A 115 -8.58 -19.90 -1.16
CA PRO A 115 -7.65 -20.53 -2.09
C PRO A 115 -6.90 -19.42 -2.84
N ARG A 116 -5.60 -19.62 -3.09
CA ARG A 116 -4.79 -18.67 -3.86
C ARG A 116 -5.36 -18.51 -5.27
N MET A 117 -6.29 -17.59 -5.45
CA MET A 117 -6.95 -17.30 -6.72
C MET A 117 -6.07 -16.44 -7.63
N LYS A 118 -4.87 -16.94 -7.98
CA LYS A 118 -3.93 -16.22 -8.87
C LYS A 118 -4.61 -15.76 -10.16
N TRP A 119 -5.36 -16.67 -10.79
CA TRP A 119 -6.07 -16.41 -12.04
C TRP A 119 -7.20 -15.39 -11.93
N PHE A 120 -7.85 -15.29 -10.75
CA PHE A 120 -8.91 -14.31 -10.52
C PHE A 120 -8.42 -12.88 -10.74
N PHE A 121 -7.26 -12.51 -10.19
CA PHE A 121 -6.69 -11.18 -10.35
C PHE A 121 -6.27 -10.87 -11.79
N TYR A 122 -5.78 -11.86 -12.53
CA TYR A 122 -5.42 -11.69 -13.93
C TYR A 122 -6.64 -11.46 -14.83
N TRP A 123 -7.78 -12.07 -14.52
CA TRP A 123 -9.03 -11.90 -15.27
C TRP A 123 -9.87 -10.74 -14.76
N PHE A 124 -9.81 -10.43 -13.47
CA PHE A 124 -10.58 -9.36 -12.86
C PHE A 124 -10.23 -8.00 -13.46
N TYR A 125 -8.94 -7.68 -13.61
CA TYR A 125 -8.51 -6.38 -14.09
C TYR A 125 -8.93 -6.10 -15.53
N PRO A 126 -8.62 -6.95 -16.54
CA PRO A 126 -9.11 -6.73 -17.89
C PRO A 126 -10.64 -6.84 -18.01
N GLY A 127 -11.26 -7.75 -17.25
CA GLY A 127 -12.73 -7.90 -17.23
C GLY A 127 -13.44 -6.66 -16.68
N HIS A 128 -12.93 -6.10 -15.60
CA HIS A 128 -13.45 -4.86 -15.02
C HIS A 128 -13.29 -3.66 -15.97
N LEU A 129 -12.13 -3.53 -16.63
CA LEU A 129 -11.93 -2.47 -17.63
C LEU A 129 -12.88 -2.64 -18.84
N LEU A 130 -13.08 -3.87 -19.31
CA LEU A 130 -14.02 -4.16 -20.38
C LEU A 130 -15.45 -3.82 -19.99
N ALA A 131 -15.86 -4.18 -18.75
CA ALA A 131 -17.18 -3.84 -18.23
C ALA A 131 -17.39 -2.32 -18.18
N LEU A 132 -16.41 -1.56 -17.69
CA LEU A 132 -16.47 -0.09 -17.67
C LEU A 132 -16.53 0.51 -19.08
N LEU A 133 -15.81 -0.05 -20.03
CA LEU A 133 -15.84 0.38 -21.42
C LEU A 133 -17.22 0.16 -22.04
N LEU A 134 -17.84 -1.00 -21.78
CA LEU A 134 -19.19 -1.33 -22.29
C LEU A 134 -20.29 -0.50 -21.63
N LEU A 135 -20.11 -0.08 -20.39
CA LEU A 135 -21.07 0.77 -19.68
C LEU A 135 -20.95 2.25 -20.06
N ARG A 136 -19.83 2.64 -20.67
CA ARG A 136 -19.58 4.02 -21.09
C ARG A 136 -20.05 4.32 -22.53
N GLY A 137 -20.37 3.30 -23.31
CA GLY A 137 -20.94 3.41 -24.68
C GLY A 137 -22.43 3.51 -24.64
#